data_766834a9cd17b894270be21d5b0d6ebe
#
_entry.id   766834a9cd17b894270be21d5b0d6ebe
#
_cell.length_a   1.000
_cell.length_b   1.000
_cell.length_c   1.000
_cell.angle_alpha   90.00
_cell.angle_beta   90.00
_cell.angle_gamma   90.00
#
_symmetry.space_group_name_H-M   'P 1'
#
loop_
_entity.id
_entity.type
_entity.pdbx_description
1 polymer ?
#
loop_
_entity_poly.entity_id
_entity_poly.type
_entity_poly.pdbx_seq_one_letter_code
_entity_poly.pdbx_strand_id
1 'polypeptide(L)'
;MEHLKRRQDFVAAARALSEATPGMVVQARNRLDAAGPRIGFTCSKKIGNAVTRNRAKRRMREIVRLNLGNQALVGFDYVLIGRMATATRNFADLQKDLSSALKRLHRTPHEVAGKGKL
;
A
#
# COMPACT_ATOMS: atom_id res chain seq x y z
N MET A 1 3.51 -10.89 7.62
CA MET A 1 3.80 -10.44 6.25
C MET A 1 5.17 -9.80 6.21
N GLU A 2 5.93 -10.14 5.20
CA GLU A 2 7.29 -9.63 5.10
C GLU A 2 7.30 -8.15 4.74
N HIS A 3 8.28 -7.40 5.28
CA HIS A 3 8.39 -5.98 5.01
C HIS A 3 9.39 -5.71 3.89
N LEU A 4 9.07 -4.73 3.06
CA LEU A 4 10.00 -4.24 2.06
C LEU A 4 11.16 -3.55 2.76
N LYS A 5 12.38 -3.82 2.31
CA LYS A 5 13.61 -3.27 2.91
C LYS A 5 14.46 -2.50 1.93
N ARG A 6 14.39 -2.83 0.64
CA ARG A 6 15.27 -2.26 -0.36
C ARG A 6 14.64 -1.07 -1.04
N ARG A 7 15.43 -0.01 -1.22
CA ARG A 7 14.98 1.16 -1.95
C ARG A 7 14.47 0.79 -3.34
N GLN A 8 15.14 -0.12 -4.02
CA GLN A 8 14.74 -0.52 -5.38
C GLN A 8 13.34 -1.12 -5.43
N ASP A 9 12.91 -1.80 -4.36
CA ASP A 9 11.57 -2.37 -4.31
C ASP A 9 10.52 -1.28 -4.15
N PHE A 10 10.82 -0.24 -3.36
CA PHE A 10 9.92 0.91 -3.24
C PHE A 10 9.82 1.67 -4.56
N VAL A 11 10.94 1.85 -5.25
CA VAL A 11 10.94 2.53 -6.55
C VAL A 11 10.13 1.73 -7.57
N ALA A 12 10.29 0.42 -7.59
CA ALA A 12 9.53 -0.43 -8.51
C ALA A 12 8.03 -0.37 -8.22
N ALA A 13 7.64 -0.37 -6.94
CA ALA A 13 6.22 -0.26 -6.57
C ALA A 13 5.66 1.10 -6.99
N ALA A 14 6.45 2.17 -6.87
CA ALA A 14 6.02 3.51 -7.25
C ALA A 14 5.75 3.64 -8.75
N ARG A 15 6.37 2.78 -9.55
CA ARG A 15 6.18 2.77 -11.01
C ARG A 15 5.06 1.85 -11.46
N ALA A 16 4.51 1.08 -10.54
CA ALA A 16 3.43 0.14 -10.84
C ALA A 16 2.08 0.84 -10.67
N LEU A 17 1.05 0.10 -10.28
CA LEU A 17 -0.27 0.68 -10.11
C LEU A 17 -0.41 1.36 -8.76
N SER A 18 -1.21 2.41 -8.70
CA SER A 18 -1.53 3.08 -7.45
C SER A 18 -2.98 3.52 -7.43
N GLU A 19 -3.53 3.61 -6.21
CA GLU A 19 -4.86 4.12 -5.96
C GLU A 19 -4.80 5.11 -4.82
N ALA A 20 -5.32 6.30 -5.04
CA ALA A 20 -5.39 7.32 -4.00
C ALA A 20 -6.74 7.25 -3.32
N THR A 21 -6.73 7.31 -1.99
CA THR A 21 -7.93 7.39 -1.18
C THR A 21 -7.82 8.62 -0.28
N PRO A 22 -8.90 9.03 0.40
CA PRO A 22 -8.77 10.15 1.31
C PRO A 22 -7.73 9.93 2.41
N GLY A 23 -7.58 8.69 2.87
CA GLY A 23 -6.70 8.41 4.00
C GLY A 23 -5.29 8.00 3.66
N MET A 24 -5.02 7.57 2.43
CA MET A 24 -3.70 7.09 2.05
C MET A 24 -3.64 6.81 0.56
N VAL A 25 -2.42 6.69 0.03
CA VAL A 25 -2.22 6.17 -1.32
C VAL A 25 -1.70 4.74 -1.18
N VAL A 26 -2.23 3.82 -1.98
CA VAL A 26 -1.81 2.42 -1.96
C VAL A 26 -1.21 2.09 -3.32
N GLN A 27 0.02 1.58 -3.31
CA GLN A 27 0.69 1.10 -4.52
C GLN A 27 0.72 -0.42 -4.49
N ALA A 28 0.61 -1.05 -5.65
CA ALA A 28 0.69 -2.50 -5.75
C ALA A 28 1.52 -2.88 -6.97
N ARG A 29 2.46 -3.78 -6.77
CA ARG A 29 3.32 -4.28 -7.84
C ARG A 29 3.26 -5.80 -7.85
N ASN A 30 2.98 -6.38 -9.02
CA ASN A 30 3.05 -7.81 -9.19
C ASN A 30 4.47 -8.19 -9.59
N ARG A 31 5.19 -8.91 -8.72
CA ARG A 31 6.54 -9.37 -9.00
C ARG A 31 6.58 -10.55 -9.93
N LEU A 32 5.43 -11.19 -10.16
CA LEU A 32 5.33 -12.38 -11.01
C LEU A 32 6.13 -13.57 -10.48
N ASP A 33 6.10 -13.74 -9.15
CA ASP A 33 6.73 -14.89 -8.51
C ASP A 33 5.75 -15.57 -7.57
N ALA A 34 6.19 -16.64 -6.92
CA ALA A 34 5.35 -17.40 -6.02
C ALA A 34 5.60 -17.09 -4.54
N ALA A 35 6.44 -16.08 -4.26
CA ALA A 35 6.72 -15.71 -2.89
C ALA A 35 5.53 -14.96 -2.28
N GLY A 36 5.46 -14.94 -0.96
CA GLY A 36 4.37 -14.27 -0.27
C GLY A 36 4.37 -12.76 -0.49
N PRO A 37 3.27 -12.10 -0.14
CA PRO A 37 3.19 -10.64 -0.28
C PRO A 37 4.14 -9.93 0.67
N ARG A 38 4.59 -8.74 0.27
CA ARG A 38 5.43 -7.89 1.10
C ARG A 38 4.79 -6.52 1.22
N ILE A 39 5.09 -5.81 2.32
CA ILE A 39 4.46 -4.54 2.63
C ILE A 39 5.51 -3.49 2.99
N GLY A 40 5.32 -2.27 2.52
CA GLY A 40 6.15 -1.14 2.89
C GLY A 40 5.29 0.06 3.27
N PHE A 41 5.84 0.93 4.11
CA PHE A 41 5.16 2.13 4.56
C PHE A 41 6.05 3.33 4.34
N THR A 42 5.50 4.41 3.81
CA THR A 42 6.23 5.66 3.66
C THR A 42 5.39 6.83 4.13
N CYS A 43 6.08 7.88 4.57
CA CYS A 43 5.43 9.09 5.04
C CYS A 43 6.39 10.23 4.82
N SER A 44 6.06 11.17 3.94
CA SER A 44 6.98 12.27 3.66
C SER A 44 6.93 13.30 4.79
N LYS A 45 7.97 14.14 4.83
CA LYS A 45 8.03 15.23 5.82
C LYS A 45 6.92 16.25 5.58
N LYS A 46 6.35 16.27 4.41
CA LYS A 46 5.28 17.22 4.05
C LYS A 46 4.00 17.02 4.84
N ILE A 47 3.78 15.83 5.41
CA ILE A 47 2.52 15.55 6.08
C ILE A 47 2.52 15.98 7.55
N GLY A 48 3.63 16.52 8.03
CA GLY A 48 3.69 17.02 9.40
C GLY A 48 5.02 16.72 10.07
N ASN A 49 5.07 16.97 11.38
CA ASN A 49 6.27 16.73 12.17
C ASN A 49 6.43 15.23 12.45
N ALA A 50 7.50 14.87 13.18
CA ALA A 50 7.81 13.48 13.47
C ALA A 50 6.68 12.78 14.23
N VAL A 51 6.02 13.47 15.14
CA VAL A 51 4.91 12.89 15.90
C VAL A 51 3.77 12.52 14.98
N THR A 52 3.40 13.42 14.08
CA THR A 52 2.32 13.17 13.11
C THR A 52 2.69 12.03 12.16
N ARG A 53 3.93 12.03 11.66
CA ARG A 53 4.37 10.95 10.76
C ARG A 53 4.38 9.60 11.47
N ASN A 54 4.84 9.56 12.71
CA ASN A 54 4.85 8.31 13.46
C ASN A 54 3.44 7.80 13.73
N ARG A 55 2.53 8.72 14.04
CA ARG A 55 1.13 8.35 14.24
C ARG A 55 0.53 7.78 12.96
N ALA A 56 0.77 8.43 11.83
CA ALA A 56 0.27 7.95 10.55
C ALA A 56 0.80 6.55 10.24
N LYS A 57 2.11 6.33 10.41
CA LYS A 57 2.69 5.01 10.18
C LYS A 57 2.11 3.95 11.10
N ARG A 58 1.94 4.28 12.38
CA ARG A 58 1.38 3.32 13.34
C ARG A 58 -0.03 2.92 12.94
N ARG A 59 -0.83 3.89 12.52
CA ARG A 59 -2.20 3.62 12.10
C ARG A 59 -2.23 2.77 10.84
N MET A 60 -1.36 3.06 9.88
CA MET A 60 -1.27 2.24 8.66
C MET A 60 -0.86 0.81 8.98
N ARG A 61 0.11 0.62 9.88
CA ARG A 61 0.51 -0.73 10.29
C ARG A 61 -0.66 -1.48 10.91
N GLU A 62 -1.44 -0.80 11.72
CA GLU A 62 -2.58 -1.43 12.40
C GLU A 62 -3.66 -1.86 11.41
N ILE A 63 -4.00 -1.00 10.44
CA ILE A 63 -5.02 -1.40 9.46
C ILE A 63 -4.52 -2.51 8.54
N VAL A 64 -3.23 -2.56 8.26
CA VAL A 64 -2.65 -3.68 7.51
C VAL A 64 -2.77 -4.96 8.30
N ARG A 65 -2.41 -4.92 9.59
CA ARG A 65 -2.52 -6.08 10.45
C ARG A 65 -3.94 -6.64 10.51
N LEU A 66 -4.92 -5.75 10.55
CA LEU A 66 -6.32 -6.16 10.68
C LEU A 66 -6.96 -6.58 9.36
N ASN A 67 -6.51 -6.02 8.24
CA ASN A 67 -7.27 -6.15 6.99
C ASN A 67 -6.51 -6.72 5.81
N LEU A 68 -5.19 -6.49 5.72
CA LEU A 68 -4.48 -6.84 4.49
C LEU A 68 -4.26 -8.34 4.34
N GLY A 69 -4.09 -9.05 5.45
CA GLY A 69 -3.77 -10.48 5.40
C GLY A 69 -4.76 -11.30 4.61
N ASN A 70 -6.04 -10.92 4.63
CA ASN A 70 -7.09 -11.63 3.91
C ASN A 70 -7.22 -11.22 2.44
N GLN A 71 -6.56 -10.15 2.05
CA GLN A 71 -6.71 -9.58 0.70
C GLN A 71 -5.41 -9.57 -0.09
N ALA A 72 -4.27 -9.72 0.57
CA ALA A 72 -2.97 -9.65 -0.09
C ALA A 72 -2.77 -10.87 -1.00
N LEU A 73 -2.23 -10.60 -2.18
CA LEU A 73 -2.02 -11.66 -3.18
C LEU A 73 -0.57 -12.11 -3.18
N VAL A 74 -0.38 -13.40 -3.45
CA VAL A 74 0.95 -13.97 -3.62
C VAL A 74 1.68 -13.23 -4.74
N GLY A 75 2.95 -12.99 -4.56
CA GLY A 75 3.80 -12.34 -5.55
C GLY A 75 3.68 -10.82 -5.59
N PHE A 76 2.89 -10.23 -4.70
CA PHE A 76 2.68 -8.79 -4.72
C PHE A 76 3.50 -8.07 -3.66
N ASP A 77 3.92 -6.85 -4.02
CA ASP A 77 4.42 -5.86 -3.07
C ASP A 77 3.38 -4.76 -2.95
N TYR A 78 3.12 -4.34 -1.73
CA TYR A 78 2.20 -3.23 -1.45
C TYR A 78 2.96 -2.14 -0.72
N VAL A 79 2.73 -0.88 -1.09
CA VAL A 79 3.28 0.25 -0.36
C VAL A 79 2.13 1.18 0.01
N LEU A 80 2.03 1.47 1.30
CA LEU A 80 1.06 2.44 1.80
C LEU A 80 1.79 3.76 2.04
N ILE A 81 1.28 4.82 1.44
CA ILE A 81 1.86 6.16 1.55
C ILE A 81 0.94 7.01 2.39
N GLY A 82 1.44 7.51 3.52
CA GLY A 82 0.66 8.38 4.40
C GLY A 82 0.37 9.73 3.77
N ARG A 83 -0.82 10.24 4.03
CA ARG A 83 -1.27 11.58 3.68
C ARG A 83 -1.51 12.35 4.96
N MET A 84 -1.77 13.65 4.85
CA MET A 84 -2.07 14.45 6.05
C MET A 84 -3.25 13.86 6.83
N ALA A 85 -4.26 13.40 6.12
CA ALA A 85 -5.45 12.84 6.75
C ALA A 85 -5.22 11.50 7.44
N THR A 86 -4.14 10.80 7.12
CA THR A 86 -3.89 9.48 7.72
C THR A 86 -3.87 9.55 9.24
N ALA A 87 -3.27 10.60 9.79
CA ALA A 87 -3.10 10.73 11.25
C ALA A 87 -4.40 11.00 11.99
N THR A 88 -5.40 11.58 11.33
CA THR A 88 -6.61 12.06 12.01
C THR A 88 -7.91 11.46 11.51
N ARG A 89 -7.88 10.79 10.34
CA ARG A 89 -9.08 10.23 9.75
C ARG A 89 -9.68 9.15 10.65
N ASN A 90 -11.00 9.05 10.67
CA ASN A 90 -11.68 8.00 11.41
C ASN A 90 -11.09 6.64 11.07
N PHE A 91 -10.82 5.82 12.08
CA PHE A 91 -10.12 4.54 11.87
C PHE A 91 -10.92 3.58 10.98
N ALA A 92 -12.23 3.50 11.17
CA ALA A 92 -13.08 2.66 10.33
C ALA A 92 -13.03 3.12 8.87
N ASP A 93 -12.95 4.42 8.64
CA ASP A 93 -12.83 4.97 7.29
C ASP A 93 -11.47 4.65 6.66
N LEU A 94 -10.40 4.66 7.46
CA LEU A 94 -9.09 4.22 6.98
C LEU A 94 -9.13 2.77 6.53
N GLN A 95 -9.81 1.91 7.29
CA GLN A 95 -9.94 0.51 6.92
C GLN A 95 -10.71 0.36 5.60
N LYS A 96 -11.77 1.13 5.43
CA LYS A 96 -12.54 1.12 4.18
C LYS A 96 -11.69 1.64 3.02
N ASP A 97 -10.87 2.67 3.27
CA ASP A 97 -9.98 3.21 2.26
C ASP A 97 -9.03 2.12 1.74
N LEU A 98 -8.40 1.39 2.65
CA LEU A 98 -7.49 0.32 2.26
C LEU A 98 -8.21 -0.76 1.47
N SER A 99 -9.34 -1.24 1.97
CA SER A 99 -10.11 -2.30 1.28
C SER A 99 -10.56 -1.85 -0.11
N SER A 100 -11.03 -0.62 -0.22
CA SER A 100 -11.48 -0.07 -1.49
C SER A 100 -10.34 0.02 -2.49
N ALA A 101 -9.18 0.52 -2.04
CA ALA A 101 -8.01 0.63 -2.90
C ALA A 101 -7.53 -0.75 -3.37
N LEU A 102 -7.50 -1.72 -2.46
CA LEU A 102 -7.07 -3.07 -2.82
C LEU A 102 -8.00 -3.71 -3.84
N LYS A 103 -9.30 -3.54 -3.68
CA LYS A 103 -10.25 -4.07 -4.65
C LYS A 103 -10.02 -3.50 -6.04
N ARG A 104 -9.78 -2.19 -6.12
CA ARG A 104 -9.52 -1.55 -7.40
C ARG A 104 -8.20 -2.01 -8.00
N LEU A 105 -7.16 -2.09 -7.16
CA LEU A 105 -5.84 -2.52 -7.62
C LEU A 105 -5.84 -3.96 -8.11
N HIS A 106 -6.52 -4.86 -7.39
CA HIS A 106 -6.56 -6.26 -7.76
C HIS A 106 -7.41 -6.51 -9.01
N ARG A 107 -8.38 -5.65 -9.25
CA ARG A 107 -9.26 -5.78 -10.41
C ARG A 107 -8.59 -5.28 -11.68
N THR A 108 -7.65 -4.32 -11.57
CA THR A 108 -6.92 -3.78 -12.70
C THR A 108 -5.88 -4.79 -13.15
N PRO A 109 -5.78 -5.11 -14.46
CA PRO A 109 -4.73 -6.02 -14.92
C PRO A 109 -3.36 -5.47 -14.60
N HIS A 110 -2.55 -6.31 -13.97
CA HIS A 110 -1.17 -5.97 -13.71
C HIS A 110 -0.34 -6.46 -14.88
N GLU A 111 0.22 -5.53 -15.62
CA GLU A 111 0.92 -5.79 -16.67
C GLU A 111 2.04 -6.40 -16.57
N VAL A 112 2.15 -7.07 -17.18
CA VAL A 112 3.12 -7.64 -17.21
C VAL A 112 3.50 -7.49 -18.44
N ALA A 113 3.63 -6.95 -18.26
CA ALA A 113 3.79 -6.88 -19.00
C ALA A 113 3.07 -7.32 -19.97
N GLY A 114 2.66 -6.94 -20.32
CA GLY A 114 1.99 -7.15 -20.83
C GLY A 114 1.60 -7.68 -21.55
N LYS A 115 1.38 -7.93 -21.52
CA LYS A 115 1.00 -8.46 -21.79
C LYS A 115 0.25 -8.77 -22.04
N GLY A 116 -0.07 -8.73 -22.23
CA GLY A 116 -0.86 -9.00 -22.22
C GLY A 116 -1.51 -9.23 -22.76
N LYS A 117 -1.71 -9.14 -23.10
CA LYS A 117 -2.47 -9.35 -23.32
C LYS A 117 -2.68 -9.73 -24.10
N LEU A 118 -2.71 -9.97 -24.37
CA LEU A 118 -2.96 -10.35 -24.85
C LEU A 118 -3.38 -10.45 -25.24
#